data_52fc2912e70f2bcc15404cefa8fc6d01
#
_entry.id   52fc2912e70f2bcc15404cefa8fc6d01
#
_cell.length_a   1.000
_cell.length_b   1.000
_cell.length_c   1.000
_cell.angle_alpha   90.00
_cell.angle_beta   90.00
_cell.angle_gamma   90.00
#
_symmetry.space_group_name_H-M   'P 1'
#
loop_
_entity.id
_entity.type
_entity.pdbx_description
1 polymer ?
#
loop_
_entity_poly.entity_id
_entity_poly.type
_entity_poly.pdbx_seq_one_letter_code
_entity_poly.pdbx_strand_id
1 'polypeptide(L)'
;MTRKMLALLFAFAVGAIVGHVTIPSGTPLVGVAQAQSHKPVFMTRLFTGPDNLTHSEEVGMDFPGGVLKLLPITSGELHLAAPGNVIDWHRAPRRQYVITLVGHAELEVAGGKKINVGPGHVDLVEDVTGKGHITKVVGADERITLQLPLTDQSGK
;
A
#
# COMPACT_ATOMS: atom_id res chain seq x y z
N MET A 1 -16.31 75.55 9.00
CA MET A 1 -15.37 74.75 9.80
C MET A 1 -14.73 73.71 8.90
N THR A 2 -13.53 74.02 8.41
CA THR A 2 -12.78 73.22 7.39
C THR A 2 -11.76 72.32 8.06
N ARG A 3 -11.92 71.04 7.96
CA ARG A 3 -10.95 70.03 8.40
C ARG A 3 -9.99 69.74 7.24
N LYS A 4 -8.74 70.14 7.37
CA LYS A 4 -7.62 69.87 6.48
C LYS A 4 -7.19 68.39 6.69
N MET A 5 -7.29 67.54 5.64
CA MET A 5 -6.65 66.23 5.59
C MET A 5 -5.20 66.42 5.17
N LEU A 6 -4.29 65.94 6.01
CA LEU A 6 -2.85 65.92 5.77
C LEU A 6 -2.54 64.55 5.09
N ALA A 7 -2.15 64.56 3.82
CA ALA A 7 -1.70 63.39 3.13
C ALA A 7 -0.19 63.17 3.37
N LEU A 8 0.16 62.02 3.97
CA LEU A 8 1.54 61.62 4.19
C LEU A 8 1.98 60.75 2.99
N LEU A 9 2.88 61.32 2.16
CA LEU A 9 3.54 60.60 1.07
C LEU A 9 4.73 59.84 1.64
N PHE A 10 4.65 58.48 1.63
CA PHE A 10 5.82 57.63 1.85
C PHE A 10 6.52 57.38 0.51
N ALA A 11 7.71 57.92 0.35
CA ALA A 11 8.59 57.60 -0.76
C ALA A 11 9.35 56.32 -0.43
N PHE A 12 9.07 55.21 -1.14
CA PHE A 12 9.89 54.01 -1.10
C PHE A 12 11.06 54.15 -2.07
N ALA A 13 12.27 54.30 -1.52
CA ALA A 13 13.50 54.18 -2.30
C ALA A 13 13.81 52.71 -2.54
N VAL A 14 13.63 52.23 -3.77
CA VAL A 14 14.07 50.87 -4.19
C VAL A 14 15.54 50.97 -4.54
N GLY A 15 16.42 50.57 -3.63
CA GLY A 15 17.84 50.39 -3.88
C GLY A 15 18.05 49.03 -4.59
N ALA A 16 18.34 49.09 -5.88
CA ALA A 16 18.76 47.92 -6.64
C ALA A 16 20.24 47.60 -6.30
N ILE A 17 20.47 46.62 -5.44
CA ILE A 17 21.80 46.03 -5.25
C ILE A 17 22.01 45.02 -6.36
N VAL A 18 22.73 45.39 -7.43
CA VAL A 18 23.19 44.42 -8.45
C VAL A 18 24.40 43.68 -7.88
N GLY A 19 24.12 42.57 -7.18
CA GLY A 19 25.17 41.64 -6.75
C GLY A 19 25.63 40.84 -7.96
N HIS A 20 26.87 41.07 -8.41
CA HIS A 20 27.51 40.16 -9.39
C HIS A 20 27.80 38.81 -8.70
N VAL A 21 26.95 37.80 -8.97
CA VAL A 21 27.23 36.41 -8.60
C VAL A 21 28.15 35.84 -9.69
N THR A 22 29.45 35.76 -9.43
CA THR A 22 30.38 35.00 -10.25
C THR A 22 30.17 33.51 -9.96
N ILE A 23 29.50 32.81 -10.87
CA ILE A 23 29.37 31.36 -10.82
C ILE A 23 30.69 30.76 -11.30
N PRO A 24 31.46 30.02 -10.50
CA PRO A 24 32.65 29.32 -10.99
C PRO A 24 32.21 28.26 -11.99
N SER A 25 32.68 28.41 -13.23
CA SER A 25 32.48 27.42 -14.29
C SER A 25 33.23 26.13 -13.91
N GLY A 26 32.51 25.05 -13.63
CA GLY A 26 33.18 23.76 -13.49
C GLY A 26 32.68 22.82 -12.39
N THR A 27 31.65 23.13 -11.63
CA THR A 27 31.05 22.14 -10.72
C THR A 27 29.89 21.45 -11.43
N PRO A 28 30.00 20.11 -11.74
CA PRO A 28 28.83 19.39 -12.18
C PRO A 28 27.82 19.40 -11.04
N LEU A 29 26.64 19.98 -11.25
CA LEU A 29 25.50 19.79 -10.37
C LEU A 29 25.11 18.32 -10.46
N VAL A 30 25.82 17.47 -9.75
CA VAL A 30 25.34 16.12 -9.43
C VAL A 30 24.18 16.35 -8.47
N GLY A 31 22.98 16.48 -9.05
CA GLY A 31 21.77 16.40 -8.28
C GLY A 31 21.75 15.04 -7.60
N VAL A 32 22.08 15.03 -6.30
CA VAL A 32 21.83 13.87 -5.46
C VAL A 32 20.32 13.73 -5.48
N ALA A 33 19.81 12.81 -6.30
CA ALA A 33 18.42 12.40 -6.23
C ALA A 33 18.21 11.90 -4.80
N GLN A 34 17.61 12.74 -3.96
CA GLN A 34 17.13 12.31 -2.65
C GLN A 34 16.12 11.22 -2.94
N ALA A 35 16.46 9.98 -2.59
CA ALA A 35 15.50 8.91 -2.55
C ALA A 35 14.34 9.39 -1.67
N GLN A 36 13.16 9.58 -2.27
CA GLN A 36 11.97 9.91 -1.52
C GLN A 36 11.71 8.74 -0.58
N SER A 37 11.89 8.96 0.72
CA SER A 37 11.55 7.98 1.73
C SER A 37 10.02 7.89 1.78
N HIS A 38 9.45 6.91 1.09
CA HIS A 38 8.04 6.56 1.28
C HIS A 38 7.87 5.82 2.61
N LYS A 39 6.67 5.89 3.18
CA LYS A 39 6.33 5.06 4.35
C LYS A 39 6.51 3.59 3.99
N PRO A 40 7.02 2.75 4.90
CA PRO A 40 7.08 1.31 4.68
C PRO A 40 5.71 0.77 4.28
N VAL A 41 5.67 -0.02 3.24
CA VAL A 41 4.46 -0.69 2.75
C VAL A 41 4.64 -2.18 3.00
N PHE A 42 3.58 -2.83 3.48
CA PHE A 42 3.60 -4.25 3.81
C PHE A 42 2.48 -4.97 3.09
N MET A 43 2.70 -6.25 2.81
CA MET A 43 1.64 -7.19 2.46
C MET A 43 1.51 -8.24 3.56
N THR A 44 0.33 -8.81 3.73
CA THR A 44 0.13 -9.94 4.61
C THR A 44 0.39 -11.23 3.87
N ARG A 45 1.24 -12.09 4.41
CA ARG A 45 1.41 -13.46 3.94
C ARG A 45 0.65 -14.42 4.83
N LEU A 46 -0.23 -15.25 4.24
CA LEU A 46 -0.89 -16.37 4.90
C LEU A 46 -0.23 -17.67 4.43
N PHE A 47 0.19 -18.52 5.36
CA PHE A 47 0.89 -19.77 5.04
C PHE A 47 0.57 -20.87 6.05
N THR A 48 0.66 -22.11 5.63
CA THR A 48 0.52 -23.26 6.52
C THR A 48 1.85 -23.53 7.23
N GLY A 49 1.84 -23.50 8.56
CA GLY A 49 2.99 -23.82 9.39
C GLY A 49 3.19 -25.35 9.57
N PRO A 50 4.29 -25.74 10.24
CA PRO A 50 4.58 -27.17 10.51
C PRO A 50 3.57 -27.83 11.45
N ASP A 51 2.80 -27.04 12.18
CA ASP A 51 1.69 -27.46 13.04
C ASP A 51 0.38 -27.70 12.26
N ASN A 52 0.42 -27.60 10.92
CA ASN A 52 -0.73 -27.75 10.02
C ASN A 52 -1.82 -26.67 10.24
N LEU A 53 -1.44 -25.52 10.80
CA LEU A 53 -2.32 -24.37 10.99
C LEU A 53 -1.89 -23.22 10.08
N THR A 54 -2.85 -22.36 9.72
CA THR A 54 -2.55 -21.14 8.98
C THR A 54 -2.04 -20.05 9.93
N HIS A 55 -0.89 -19.51 9.60
CA HIS A 55 -0.25 -18.37 10.23
C HIS A 55 -0.25 -17.16 9.32
N SER A 56 0.02 -15.99 9.89
CA SER A 56 0.20 -14.76 9.12
C SER A 56 1.43 -14.00 9.56
N GLU A 57 2.12 -13.44 8.59
CA GLU A 57 3.25 -12.53 8.79
C GLU A 57 3.11 -11.30 7.90
N GLU A 58 3.72 -10.18 8.30
CA GLU A 58 3.85 -8.99 7.46
C GLU A 58 5.17 -9.08 6.70
N VAL A 59 5.09 -8.95 5.38
CA VAL A 59 6.23 -8.94 4.48
C VAL A 59 6.41 -7.54 3.92
N GLY A 60 7.58 -6.93 4.15
CA GLY A 60 7.89 -5.61 3.61
C GLY A 60 7.89 -5.62 2.08
N MET A 61 7.28 -4.61 1.50
CA MET A 61 7.33 -4.35 0.06
C MET A 61 8.37 -3.26 -0.20
N ASP A 62 9.47 -3.64 -0.87
CA ASP A 62 10.51 -2.73 -1.27
C ASP A 62 10.35 -2.36 -2.75
N PHE A 63 10.54 -1.08 -3.08
CA PHE A 63 10.32 -0.53 -4.41
C PHE A 63 11.61 0.08 -4.99
N PRO A 64 12.61 -0.73 -5.32
CA PRO A 64 13.84 -0.22 -5.92
C PRO A 64 13.54 0.46 -7.26
N GLY A 65 13.88 1.75 -7.36
CA GLY A 65 13.54 2.56 -8.53
C GLY A 65 12.04 2.78 -8.73
N GLY A 66 11.23 2.64 -7.66
CA GLY A 66 9.77 2.86 -7.70
C GLY A 66 8.96 1.67 -8.21
N VAL A 67 9.59 0.49 -8.39
CA VAL A 67 8.91 -0.70 -8.92
C VAL A 67 9.20 -1.92 -8.04
N LEU A 68 8.14 -2.57 -7.58
CA LEU A 68 8.18 -3.92 -7.01
C LEU A 68 7.65 -4.92 -8.04
N LYS A 69 8.45 -5.91 -8.41
CA LYS A 69 7.99 -7.02 -9.26
C LYS A 69 7.33 -8.07 -8.40
N LEU A 70 6.08 -8.39 -8.69
CA LEU A 70 5.38 -9.51 -8.10
C LEU A 70 5.97 -10.84 -8.57
N LEU A 71 5.70 -11.92 -7.83
CA LEU A 71 5.95 -13.28 -8.32
C LEU A 71 5.18 -13.51 -9.62
N PRO A 72 5.67 -14.36 -10.53
CA PRO A 72 4.99 -14.64 -11.79
C PRO A 72 3.55 -15.13 -11.59
N ILE A 73 2.60 -14.52 -12.28
CA ILE A 73 1.17 -14.80 -12.24
C ILE A 73 0.70 -15.43 -13.56
N THR A 74 -0.41 -16.18 -13.52
CA THR A 74 -1.00 -16.79 -14.72
C THR A 74 -2.12 -15.97 -15.32
N SER A 75 -2.95 -15.34 -14.49
CA SER A 75 -4.17 -14.63 -14.88
C SER A 75 -4.56 -13.59 -13.83
N GLY A 76 -5.65 -12.87 -14.06
CA GLY A 76 -6.31 -12.01 -13.09
C GLY A 76 -7.81 -12.24 -13.09
N GLU A 77 -8.41 -12.29 -11.90
CA GLU A 77 -9.85 -12.49 -11.70
C GLU A 77 -10.39 -11.45 -10.72
N LEU A 78 -11.57 -10.89 -11.02
CA LEU A 78 -12.30 -10.06 -10.08
C LEU A 78 -13.37 -10.88 -9.37
N HIS A 79 -13.36 -10.81 -8.05
CA HIS A 79 -14.33 -11.49 -7.20
C HIS A 79 -15.14 -10.46 -6.43
N LEU A 80 -16.46 -10.69 -6.35
CA LEU A 80 -17.41 -9.90 -5.58
C LEU A 80 -17.95 -10.75 -4.43
N ALA A 81 -17.98 -10.20 -3.23
CA ALA A 81 -18.62 -10.79 -2.07
C ALA A 81 -19.58 -9.80 -1.42
N ALA A 82 -20.79 -10.25 -1.10
CA ALA A 82 -21.80 -9.42 -0.48
C ALA A 82 -21.44 -9.01 0.96
N PRO A 83 -21.99 -7.89 1.48
CA PRO A 83 -21.83 -7.50 2.87
C PRO A 83 -22.25 -8.64 3.81
N GLY A 84 -21.46 -8.85 4.86
CA GLY A 84 -21.71 -9.90 5.85
C GLY A 84 -21.43 -11.33 5.39
N ASN A 85 -20.98 -11.53 4.14
CA ASN A 85 -20.58 -12.87 3.67
C ASN A 85 -19.47 -13.44 4.57
N VAL A 86 -19.59 -14.71 4.95
CA VAL A 86 -18.61 -15.43 5.76
C VAL A 86 -18.24 -16.72 5.02
N ILE A 87 -16.96 -16.88 4.75
CA ILE A 87 -16.38 -18.17 4.36
C ILE A 87 -15.67 -18.69 5.60
N ASP A 88 -16.27 -19.73 6.20
CA ASP A 88 -15.74 -20.37 7.40
C ASP A 88 -14.40 -21.07 7.08
N TRP A 89 -13.79 -21.76 8.02
CA TRP A 89 -12.46 -22.36 7.87
C TRP A 89 -12.29 -23.04 6.52
N HIS A 90 -11.47 -22.45 5.68
CA HIS A 90 -11.19 -22.91 4.33
C HIS A 90 -9.74 -22.67 3.97
N ARG A 91 -9.20 -23.53 3.13
CA ARG A 91 -7.87 -23.38 2.54
C ARG A 91 -7.94 -22.50 1.31
N ALA A 92 -6.88 -21.80 1.00
CA ALA A 92 -6.76 -21.17 -0.29
C ALA A 92 -6.88 -22.23 -1.40
N PRO A 93 -7.65 -21.97 -2.46
CA PRO A 93 -7.78 -22.93 -3.57
C PRO A 93 -6.45 -23.08 -4.33
N ARG A 94 -5.58 -22.08 -4.22
CA ARG A 94 -4.30 -21.98 -4.92
C ARG A 94 -3.43 -20.90 -4.27
N ARG A 95 -2.13 -20.93 -4.53
CA ARG A 95 -1.25 -19.80 -4.16
C ARG A 95 -1.55 -18.62 -5.06
N GLN A 96 -1.79 -17.46 -4.47
CA GLN A 96 -2.21 -16.28 -5.21
C GLN A 96 -1.98 -15.00 -4.41
N TYR A 97 -1.92 -13.87 -5.11
CA TYR A 97 -2.18 -12.58 -4.47
C TYR A 97 -3.68 -12.31 -4.43
N VAL A 98 -4.14 -11.70 -3.35
CA VAL A 98 -5.49 -11.15 -3.22
C VAL A 98 -5.36 -9.68 -2.86
N ILE A 99 -5.84 -8.80 -3.73
CA ILE A 99 -5.77 -7.36 -3.53
C ILE A 99 -7.20 -6.85 -3.30
N THR A 100 -7.46 -6.27 -2.15
CA THR A 100 -8.76 -5.67 -1.87
C THR A 100 -8.86 -4.32 -2.59
N LEU A 101 -9.83 -4.17 -3.48
CA LEU A 101 -10.10 -2.94 -4.24
C LEU A 101 -11.19 -2.09 -3.59
N VAL A 102 -12.26 -2.75 -3.10
CA VAL A 102 -13.42 -2.10 -2.48
C VAL A 102 -13.84 -2.90 -1.27
N GLY A 103 -14.45 -2.23 -0.28
CA GLY A 103 -14.97 -2.86 0.92
C GLY A 103 -13.88 -3.34 1.88
N HIS A 104 -14.29 -4.05 2.92
CA HIS A 104 -13.41 -4.50 3.99
C HIS A 104 -13.71 -5.95 4.36
N ALA A 105 -12.71 -6.65 4.89
CA ALA A 105 -12.89 -7.96 5.49
C ALA A 105 -12.02 -8.13 6.72
N GLU A 106 -12.38 -9.09 7.54
CA GLU A 106 -11.58 -9.64 8.63
C GLU A 106 -11.16 -11.06 8.23
N LEU A 107 -9.86 -11.32 8.24
CA LEU A 107 -9.31 -12.66 8.10
C LEU A 107 -8.98 -13.18 9.51
N GLU A 108 -9.35 -14.43 9.81
CA GLU A 108 -8.98 -15.07 11.07
C GLU A 108 -8.11 -16.30 10.80
N VAL A 109 -6.94 -16.35 11.46
CA VAL A 109 -5.98 -17.45 11.37
C VAL A 109 -5.85 -18.15 12.71
N ALA A 110 -4.94 -19.10 12.81
CA ALA A 110 -4.70 -19.89 14.03
C ALA A 110 -4.53 -19.00 15.27
N GLY A 111 -5.02 -19.50 16.41
CA GLY A 111 -4.98 -18.77 17.67
C GLY A 111 -5.98 -17.61 17.79
N GLY A 112 -6.91 -17.47 16.83
CA GLY A 112 -7.90 -16.40 16.82
C GLY A 112 -7.32 -15.03 16.41
N LYS A 113 -6.11 -15.00 15.84
CA LYS A 113 -5.52 -13.76 15.33
C LYS A 113 -6.34 -13.23 14.15
N LYS A 114 -6.77 -11.97 14.25
CA LYS A 114 -7.56 -11.28 13.26
C LYS A 114 -6.75 -10.23 12.52
N ILE A 115 -6.94 -10.17 11.21
CA ILE A 115 -6.29 -9.24 10.30
C ILE A 115 -7.40 -8.48 9.57
N ASN A 116 -7.42 -7.16 9.71
CA ASN A 116 -8.36 -6.33 8.98
C ASN A 116 -7.76 -5.91 7.64
N VAL A 117 -8.48 -6.19 6.56
CA VAL A 117 -8.08 -5.88 5.20
C VAL A 117 -9.08 -4.92 4.56
N GLY A 118 -8.57 -3.95 3.82
CA GLY A 118 -9.37 -2.92 3.15
C GLY A 118 -8.77 -2.50 1.82
N PRO A 119 -9.28 -1.47 1.17
CA PRO A 119 -8.81 -1.02 -0.13
C PRO A 119 -7.30 -0.75 -0.15
N GLY A 120 -6.60 -1.34 -1.13
CA GLY A 120 -5.14 -1.28 -1.26
C GLY A 120 -4.37 -2.32 -0.45
N HIS A 121 -5.03 -3.11 0.42
CA HIS A 121 -4.37 -4.20 1.13
C HIS A 121 -4.04 -5.34 0.16
N VAL A 122 -2.82 -5.85 0.28
CA VAL A 122 -2.29 -6.97 -0.52
C VAL A 122 -2.06 -8.16 0.39
N ASP A 123 -2.69 -9.28 0.08
CA ASP A 123 -2.43 -10.58 0.71
C ASP A 123 -1.68 -11.47 -0.27
N LEU A 124 -0.62 -12.15 0.20
CA LEU A 124 -0.02 -13.31 -0.46
C LEU A 124 -0.54 -14.55 0.25
N VAL A 125 -1.48 -15.24 -0.39
CA VAL A 125 -2.20 -16.36 0.20
C VAL A 125 -1.58 -17.67 -0.28
N GLU A 126 -0.97 -18.41 0.64
CA GLU A 126 -0.23 -19.65 0.39
C GLU A 126 -0.66 -20.81 1.31
N ASP A 127 -1.71 -20.64 2.08
CA ASP A 127 -2.25 -21.67 2.99
C ASP A 127 -3.15 -22.67 2.24
N VAL A 128 -2.58 -23.31 1.22
CA VAL A 128 -3.25 -24.31 0.35
C VAL A 128 -3.44 -25.67 1.02
N THR A 129 -2.87 -25.84 2.21
CA THR A 129 -2.96 -27.05 3.04
C THR A 129 -3.41 -26.69 4.46
N GLY A 130 -3.50 -27.69 5.34
CA GLY A 130 -3.81 -27.48 6.76
C GLY A 130 -5.26 -27.06 7.01
N LYS A 131 -5.48 -26.32 8.09
CA LYS A 131 -6.81 -25.91 8.54
C LYS A 131 -7.38 -24.76 7.69
N GLY A 132 -6.51 -23.90 7.14
CA GLY A 132 -6.93 -22.70 6.43
C GLY A 132 -7.26 -21.53 7.36
N HIS A 133 -8.02 -20.57 6.84
CA HIS A 133 -8.43 -19.34 7.50
C HIS A 133 -9.94 -19.09 7.34
N ILE A 134 -10.47 -18.15 8.12
CA ILE A 134 -11.83 -17.61 7.93
C ILE A 134 -11.71 -16.27 7.20
N THR A 135 -12.64 -16.00 6.29
CA THR A 135 -12.80 -14.68 5.66
C THR A 135 -14.20 -14.18 5.92
N LYS A 136 -14.32 -12.99 6.54
CA LYS A 136 -15.59 -12.35 6.82
C LYS A 136 -15.62 -10.95 6.21
N VAL A 137 -16.55 -10.68 5.29
CA VAL A 137 -16.82 -9.33 4.80
C VAL A 137 -17.45 -8.50 5.91
N VAL A 138 -16.86 -7.34 6.21
CA VAL A 138 -17.31 -6.45 7.29
C VAL A 138 -17.69 -5.08 6.74
N GLY A 139 -18.58 -4.39 7.44
CA GLY A 139 -19.17 -3.13 6.98
C GLY A 139 -20.42 -3.33 6.12
N ALA A 140 -20.89 -2.25 5.51
CA ALA A 140 -22.11 -2.23 4.71
C ALA A 140 -21.87 -2.41 3.20
N ASP A 141 -20.61 -2.31 2.77
CA ASP A 141 -20.25 -2.36 1.37
C ASP A 141 -19.92 -3.79 0.93
N GLU A 142 -20.12 -4.06 -0.35
CA GLU A 142 -19.61 -5.24 -1.02
C GLU A 142 -18.08 -5.23 -1.01
N ARG A 143 -17.46 -6.40 -0.94
CA ARG A 143 -16.02 -6.52 -1.10
C ARG A 143 -15.69 -6.96 -2.52
N ILE A 144 -14.88 -6.15 -3.22
CA ILE A 144 -14.30 -6.51 -4.52
C ILE A 144 -12.81 -6.76 -4.35
N THR A 145 -12.34 -7.91 -4.82
CA THR A 145 -10.92 -8.27 -4.81
C THR A 145 -10.44 -8.60 -6.20
N LEU A 146 -9.18 -8.25 -6.49
CA LEU A 146 -8.42 -8.76 -7.61
C LEU A 146 -7.59 -9.94 -7.12
N GLN A 147 -7.80 -11.11 -7.70
CA GLN A 147 -7.06 -12.33 -7.41
C GLN A 147 -6.10 -12.64 -8.56
N LEU A 148 -4.83 -12.87 -8.23
CA LEU A 148 -3.75 -13.10 -9.18
C LEU A 148 -3.07 -14.43 -8.85
N PRO A 149 -3.52 -15.57 -9.45
CA PRO A 149 -2.90 -16.86 -9.24
C PRO A 149 -1.43 -16.87 -9.63
N LEU A 150 -0.58 -17.46 -8.79
CA LEU A 150 0.82 -17.63 -9.09
C LEU A 150 1.04 -18.72 -10.15
N THR A 151 2.10 -18.58 -10.93
CA THR A 151 2.54 -19.65 -11.86
C THR A 151 3.05 -20.86 -11.10
N ASP A 152 3.83 -20.63 -10.04
CA ASP A 152 4.32 -21.69 -9.16
C ASP A 152 3.31 -21.98 -8.05
N GLN A 153 2.71 -23.17 -8.11
CA GLN A 153 1.75 -23.68 -7.12
C GLN A 153 2.41 -24.62 -6.10
N SER A 154 3.72 -24.87 -6.19
CA SER A 154 4.45 -25.64 -5.19
C SER A 154 4.57 -24.81 -3.90
N GLY A 155 3.83 -25.15 -2.86
CA GLY A 155 4.03 -24.62 -1.53
C GLY A 155 5.43 -25.03 -1.02
N LYS A 156 6.27 -24.05 -0.70
CA LYS A 156 7.53 -24.28 0.02
C LYS A 156 7.31 -24.05 1.48
#